data_b45846905b176b35c017c5f56c9e4804
#
_entry.id   b45846905b176b35c017c5f56c9e4804
#
_cell.length_a   1.000
_cell.length_b   1.000
_cell.length_c   1.000
_cell.angle_alpha   90.00
_cell.angle_beta   90.00
_cell.angle_gamma   90.00
#
_symmetry.space_group_name_H-M   'P 1'
#
loop_
_entity.id
_entity.type
_entity.pdbx_description
1 polymer ?
#
loop_
_entity_poly.entity_id
_entity_poly.type
_entity_poly.pdbx_seq_one_letter_code
_entity_poly.pdbx_strand_id
1 'polypeptide(L)'
;MSNQKNSPLGIKFIIGFFVLSIIIWIIGQGGAVISYDSVAKLGLQETRESVDPVIVEVNRGIALGDVVIQLPLFILGVVGLWRLRYYGAVASWMALAIHLYWTTVAWAKQFFYLNASIKCQPFSVSLNGVLAFFFLFSAWASWYLFKKRALFD
;
A
#
# COMPACT_ATOMS: atom_id res chain seq x y z
N MET A 1 -35.23 11.41 -7.93
CA MET A 1 -34.57 10.07 -7.87
C MET A 1 -33.28 10.16 -8.70
N SER A 2 -32.14 10.20 -8.06
CA SER A 2 -30.86 10.30 -8.76
C SER A 2 -30.58 8.96 -9.45
N ASN A 3 -30.44 9.01 -10.77
CA ASN A 3 -29.95 7.90 -11.57
C ASN A 3 -28.51 7.57 -11.06
N GLN A 4 -28.40 6.62 -10.14
CA GLN A 4 -27.12 6.17 -9.62
C GLN A 4 -26.39 5.53 -10.81
N LYS A 5 -25.50 6.30 -11.47
CA LYS A 5 -24.66 5.78 -12.55
C LYS A 5 -23.91 4.58 -11.98
N ASN A 6 -24.18 3.41 -12.50
CA ASN A 6 -23.46 2.19 -12.11
C ASN A 6 -21.96 2.41 -12.30
N SER A 7 -21.21 2.35 -11.20
CA SER A 7 -19.73 2.47 -11.26
C SER A 7 -19.16 1.42 -12.21
N PRO A 8 -18.28 1.81 -13.15
CA PRO A 8 -17.61 0.87 -14.04
C PRO A 8 -16.89 -0.23 -13.27
N LEU A 9 -16.78 -1.42 -13.86
CA LEU A 9 -16.16 -2.59 -13.22
C LEU A 9 -14.74 -2.30 -12.71
N GLY A 10 -13.92 -1.57 -13.48
CA GLY A 10 -12.57 -1.21 -13.04
C GLY A 10 -12.54 -0.33 -11.78
N ILE A 11 -13.51 0.56 -11.57
CA ILE A 11 -13.64 1.32 -10.33
C ILE A 11 -13.94 0.38 -9.15
N LYS A 12 -14.81 -0.61 -9.35
CA LYS A 12 -15.11 -1.61 -8.31
C LYS A 12 -13.89 -2.45 -7.94
N PHE A 13 -13.05 -2.82 -8.91
CA PHE A 13 -11.78 -3.50 -8.64
C PHE A 13 -10.82 -2.64 -7.81
N ILE A 14 -10.70 -1.34 -8.13
CA ILE A 14 -9.85 -0.43 -7.36
C ILE A 14 -10.38 -0.28 -5.92
N ILE A 15 -11.70 -0.14 -5.76
CA ILE A 15 -12.33 -0.10 -4.42
C ILE A 15 -12.04 -1.39 -3.64
N GLY A 16 -12.23 -2.55 -4.26
CA GLY A 16 -11.93 -3.84 -3.63
C GLY A 16 -10.47 -3.97 -3.20
N PHE A 17 -9.54 -3.52 -4.04
CA PHE A 17 -8.12 -3.48 -3.73
C PHE A 17 -7.84 -2.55 -2.53
N PHE A 18 -8.44 -1.36 -2.48
CA PHE A 18 -8.26 -0.46 -1.34
C PHE A 18 -8.85 -1.00 -0.05
N VAL A 19 -10.02 -1.65 -0.10
CA VAL A 19 -10.62 -2.30 1.08
C VAL A 19 -9.69 -3.39 1.61
N LEU A 20 -9.14 -4.22 0.73
CA LEU A 20 -8.14 -5.23 1.12
C LEU A 20 -6.88 -4.57 1.70
N SER A 21 -6.39 -3.51 1.07
CA SER A 21 -5.23 -2.76 1.56
C SER A 21 -5.48 -2.16 2.94
N ILE A 22 -6.66 -1.59 3.21
CA ILE A 22 -7.03 -1.07 4.53
C ILE A 22 -6.88 -2.16 5.60
N ILE A 23 -7.39 -3.36 5.35
CA ILE A 23 -7.31 -4.48 6.30
C ILE A 23 -5.84 -4.87 6.55
N ILE A 24 -5.06 -5.04 5.47
CA ILE A 24 -3.64 -5.41 5.56
C ILE A 24 -2.84 -4.32 6.28
N TRP A 25 -3.11 -3.03 6.00
CA TRP A 25 -2.40 -1.90 6.62
C TRP A 25 -2.73 -1.74 8.10
N ILE A 26 -3.99 -1.94 8.50
CA ILE A 26 -4.37 -1.90 9.93
C ILE A 26 -3.63 -3.02 10.69
N ILE A 27 -3.61 -4.23 10.16
CA ILE A 27 -2.97 -5.37 10.81
C ILE A 27 -1.45 -5.26 10.73
N GLY A 28 -0.91 -5.05 9.54
CA GLY A 28 0.54 -5.05 9.29
C GLY A 28 1.23 -3.80 9.82
N GLN A 29 0.79 -2.63 9.39
CA GLN A 29 1.43 -1.37 9.74
C GLN A 29 0.96 -0.86 11.11
N GLY A 30 -0.35 -0.85 11.36
CA GLY A 30 -0.89 -0.47 12.67
C GLY A 30 -0.38 -1.38 13.77
N GLY A 31 -0.36 -2.69 13.52
CA GLY A 31 0.22 -3.67 14.43
C GLY A 31 1.72 -3.45 14.67
N ALA A 32 2.51 -3.11 13.64
CA ALA A 32 3.95 -2.87 13.76
C ALA A 32 4.27 -1.64 14.64
N VAL A 33 3.42 -0.62 14.62
CA VAL A 33 3.55 0.55 15.52
C VAL A 33 3.31 0.14 16.97
N ILE A 34 2.27 -0.66 17.24
CA ILE A 34 1.84 -1.04 18.61
C ILE A 34 2.70 -2.17 19.17
N SER A 35 2.89 -3.24 18.40
CA SER A 35 3.60 -4.46 18.81
C SER A 35 4.27 -5.12 17.60
N TYR A 36 5.48 -4.64 17.27
CA TYR A 36 6.25 -5.12 16.13
C TYR A 36 6.42 -6.64 16.14
N ASP A 37 6.78 -7.21 17.29
CA ASP A 37 7.09 -8.63 17.42
C ASP A 37 5.84 -9.53 17.18
N SER A 38 4.65 -9.04 17.53
CA SER A 38 3.40 -9.75 17.24
C SER A 38 3.14 -9.84 15.73
N VAL A 39 3.43 -8.78 15.01
CA VAL A 39 3.24 -8.71 13.55
C VAL A 39 4.33 -9.50 12.82
N ALA A 40 5.56 -9.49 13.34
CA ALA A 40 6.65 -10.32 12.83
C ALA A 40 6.34 -11.83 12.97
N LYS A 41 5.72 -12.26 14.08
CA LYS A 41 5.25 -13.66 14.25
C LYS A 41 4.18 -14.07 13.24
N LEU A 42 3.41 -13.11 12.72
CA LEU A 42 2.43 -13.36 11.65
C LEU A 42 3.08 -13.35 10.25
N GLY A 43 4.39 -13.12 10.14
CA GLY A 43 5.10 -13.03 8.87
C GLY A 43 4.83 -11.75 8.06
N LEU A 44 4.23 -10.73 8.70
CA LEU A 44 3.92 -9.44 8.05
C LEU A 44 5.02 -8.39 8.26
N GLN A 45 6.01 -8.70 9.09
CA GLN A 45 7.25 -7.93 9.28
C GLN A 45 8.43 -8.91 9.44
N GLU A 46 9.65 -8.40 9.25
CA GLU A 46 10.88 -9.14 9.50
C GLU A 46 11.10 -9.33 11.01
N THR A 47 11.62 -10.49 11.44
CA THR A 47 11.88 -10.71 12.86
C THR A 47 13.13 -9.92 13.30
N ARG A 48 13.20 -9.50 14.57
CA ARG A 48 14.36 -8.75 15.11
C ARG A 48 15.66 -9.51 14.97
N GLU A 49 15.60 -10.84 15.03
CA GLU A 49 16.78 -11.70 14.91
C GLU A 49 17.30 -11.81 13.46
N SER A 50 16.43 -11.55 12.47
CA SER A 50 16.76 -11.71 11.04
C SER A 50 17.35 -10.46 10.41
N VAL A 51 17.26 -9.30 11.07
CA VAL A 51 17.67 -8.01 10.53
C VAL A 51 18.52 -7.21 11.52
N ASP A 52 19.18 -6.15 11.01
CA ASP A 52 19.83 -5.16 11.87
C ASP A 52 18.78 -4.42 12.72
N PRO A 53 19.04 -4.16 14.02
CA PRO A 53 18.09 -3.46 14.89
C PRO A 53 17.60 -2.11 14.34
N VAL A 54 18.45 -1.38 13.61
CA VAL A 54 18.09 -0.10 12.98
C VAL A 54 16.98 -0.28 11.94
N ILE A 55 17.00 -1.40 11.19
CA ILE A 55 15.95 -1.69 10.20
C ILE A 55 14.58 -1.81 10.85
N VAL A 56 14.50 -2.41 12.04
CA VAL A 56 13.25 -2.54 12.80
C VAL A 56 12.67 -1.17 13.12
N GLU A 57 13.49 -0.26 13.63
CA GLU A 57 12.99 1.08 14.01
C GLU A 57 12.65 1.94 12.77
N VAL A 58 13.39 1.79 11.67
CA VAL A 58 13.04 2.41 10.39
C VAL A 58 11.70 1.85 9.87
N ASN A 59 11.49 0.55 9.90
CA ASN A 59 10.23 -0.07 9.49
C ASN A 59 9.06 0.42 10.36
N ARG A 60 9.25 0.59 11.68
CA ARG A 60 8.23 1.17 12.57
C ARG A 60 7.91 2.63 12.24
N GLY A 61 8.93 3.42 11.89
CA GLY A 61 8.75 4.80 11.43
C GLY A 61 7.94 4.86 10.13
N ILE A 62 8.24 3.99 9.16
CA ILE A 62 7.48 3.85 7.91
C ILE A 62 6.03 3.44 8.23
N ALA A 63 5.85 2.45 9.11
CA ALA A 63 4.53 1.96 9.51
C ALA A 63 3.65 3.08 10.12
N LEU A 64 4.23 3.96 10.93
CA LEU A 64 3.52 5.11 11.47
C LEU A 64 3.10 6.08 10.36
N GLY A 65 3.99 6.37 9.41
CA GLY A 65 3.67 7.19 8.23
C GLY A 65 2.52 6.61 7.40
N ASP A 66 2.53 5.31 7.19
CA ASP A 66 1.49 4.58 6.47
C ASP A 66 0.13 4.66 7.19
N VAL A 67 0.11 4.52 8.53
CA VAL A 67 -1.12 4.63 9.32
C VAL A 67 -1.68 6.05 9.30
N VAL A 68 -0.82 7.06 9.38
CA VAL A 68 -1.23 8.47 9.48
C VAL A 68 -1.61 9.05 8.12
N ILE A 69 -0.96 8.63 7.04
CA ILE A 69 -1.12 9.24 5.71
C ILE A 69 -1.84 8.29 4.76
N GLN A 70 -1.30 7.09 4.55
CA GLN A 70 -1.77 6.20 3.48
C GLN A 70 -3.12 5.57 3.82
N LEU A 71 -3.34 5.17 5.07
CA LEU A 71 -4.62 4.58 5.50
C LEU A 71 -5.80 5.57 5.32
N PRO A 72 -5.74 6.85 5.74
CA PRO A 72 -6.78 7.83 5.42
C PRO A 72 -7.00 8.04 3.92
N LEU A 73 -5.94 8.02 3.10
CA LEU A 73 -6.07 8.13 1.65
C LEU A 73 -6.82 6.96 1.04
N PHE A 74 -6.61 5.72 1.51
CA PHE A 74 -7.40 4.57 1.08
C PHE A 74 -8.88 4.75 1.43
N ILE A 75 -9.18 5.17 2.66
CA ILE A 75 -10.56 5.37 3.12
C ILE A 75 -11.26 6.44 2.28
N LEU A 76 -10.60 7.59 2.06
CA LEU A 76 -11.12 8.66 1.20
C LEU A 76 -11.26 8.20 -0.25
N GLY A 77 -10.32 7.39 -0.75
CA GLY A 77 -10.38 6.77 -2.06
C GLY A 77 -11.60 5.87 -2.21
N VAL A 78 -11.82 4.95 -1.28
CA VAL A 78 -13.00 4.05 -1.27
C VAL A 78 -14.30 4.85 -1.29
N VAL A 79 -14.47 5.79 -0.34
CA VAL A 79 -15.71 6.56 -0.20
C VAL A 79 -15.94 7.46 -1.42
N GLY A 80 -14.87 8.11 -1.90
CA GLY A 80 -14.99 9.04 -3.03
C GLY A 80 -15.17 8.33 -4.37
N LEU A 81 -14.49 7.20 -4.63
CA LEU A 81 -14.70 6.40 -5.84
C LEU A 81 -16.09 5.75 -5.86
N TRP A 82 -16.57 5.27 -4.70
CA TRP A 82 -17.94 4.75 -4.59
C TRP A 82 -18.99 5.79 -5.00
N ARG A 83 -18.76 7.05 -4.61
CA ARG A 83 -19.63 8.17 -4.90
C ARG A 83 -19.32 8.87 -6.23
N LEU A 84 -18.33 8.40 -6.99
CA LEU A 84 -17.81 9.02 -8.21
C LEU A 84 -17.46 10.51 -8.02
N ARG A 85 -16.84 10.87 -6.88
CA ARG A 85 -16.45 12.23 -6.54
C ARG A 85 -14.99 12.49 -6.85
N TYR A 86 -14.68 13.70 -7.30
CA TYR A 86 -13.31 14.11 -7.69
C TYR A 86 -12.29 13.91 -6.56
N TYR A 87 -12.63 14.23 -5.31
CA TYR A 87 -11.73 14.00 -4.18
C TYR A 87 -11.32 12.52 -4.02
N GLY A 88 -12.20 11.60 -4.37
CA GLY A 88 -11.90 10.18 -4.35
C GLY A 88 -10.87 9.78 -5.40
N ALA A 89 -10.94 10.34 -6.61
CA ALA A 89 -9.93 10.13 -7.63
C ALA A 89 -8.57 10.69 -7.19
N VAL A 90 -8.54 11.89 -6.62
CA VAL A 90 -7.31 12.52 -6.10
C VAL A 90 -6.69 11.70 -4.98
N ALA A 91 -7.48 11.34 -3.94
CA ALA A 91 -7.00 10.50 -2.83
C ALA A 91 -6.48 9.15 -3.33
N SER A 92 -7.15 8.57 -4.33
CA SER A 92 -6.72 7.31 -4.94
C SER A 92 -5.38 7.45 -5.67
N TRP A 93 -5.16 8.50 -6.44
CA TRP A 93 -3.87 8.74 -7.10
C TRP A 93 -2.75 8.93 -6.09
N MET A 94 -2.99 9.66 -5.01
CA MET A 94 -2.00 9.82 -3.93
C MET A 94 -1.67 8.47 -3.27
N ALA A 95 -2.67 7.67 -2.93
CA ALA A 95 -2.48 6.34 -2.34
C ALA A 95 -1.71 5.40 -3.28
N LEU A 96 -2.08 5.38 -4.57
CA LEU A 96 -1.42 4.55 -5.58
C LEU A 96 0.02 5.01 -5.85
N ALA A 97 0.30 6.32 -5.82
CA ALA A 97 1.66 6.85 -5.94
C ALA A 97 2.53 6.41 -4.74
N ILE A 98 1.99 6.40 -3.52
CA ILE A 98 2.69 5.88 -2.34
C ILE A 98 2.97 4.38 -2.50
N HIS A 99 2.04 3.58 -3.03
CA HIS A 99 2.29 2.17 -3.33
C HIS A 99 3.42 1.97 -4.34
N LEU A 100 3.45 2.73 -5.44
CA LEU A 100 4.52 2.67 -6.43
C LEU A 100 5.87 3.05 -5.81
N TYR A 101 5.90 4.11 -5.01
CA TYR A 101 7.07 4.53 -4.26
C TYR A 101 7.53 3.45 -3.29
N TRP A 102 6.62 2.93 -2.45
CA TRP A 102 6.94 1.93 -1.44
C TRP A 102 7.50 0.65 -2.03
N THR A 103 6.90 0.11 -3.09
CA THR A 103 7.40 -1.11 -3.74
C THR A 103 8.77 -0.88 -4.38
N THR A 104 9.00 0.28 -5.00
CA THR A 104 10.31 0.66 -5.56
C THR A 104 11.37 0.78 -4.46
N VAL A 105 11.04 1.45 -3.35
CA VAL A 105 11.95 1.59 -2.20
C VAL A 105 12.22 0.23 -1.56
N ALA A 106 11.23 -0.67 -1.46
CA ALA A 106 11.42 -2.01 -0.92
C ALA A 106 12.48 -2.79 -1.71
N TRP A 107 12.42 -2.79 -3.05
CA TRP A 107 13.44 -3.43 -3.89
C TRP A 107 14.80 -2.71 -3.81
N ALA A 108 14.81 -1.38 -3.87
CA ALA A 108 16.04 -0.60 -3.81
C ALA A 108 16.78 -0.81 -2.47
N LYS A 109 16.06 -0.76 -1.33
CA LYS A 109 16.67 -0.98 -0.02
C LYS A 109 17.22 -2.40 0.12
N GLN A 110 16.51 -3.43 -0.40
CA GLN A 110 17.02 -4.81 -0.43
C GLN A 110 18.36 -4.89 -1.16
N PHE A 111 18.46 -4.29 -2.34
CA PHE A 111 19.69 -4.25 -3.12
C PHE A 111 20.82 -3.54 -2.37
N PHE A 112 20.54 -2.37 -1.79
CA PHE A 112 21.56 -1.60 -1.05
C PHE A 112 21.99 -2.28 0.25
N TYR A 113 21.09 -2.92 0.97
CA TYR A 113 21.43 -3.65 2.19
C TYR A 113 22.37 -4.83 1.89
N LEU A 114 22.09 -5.61 0.85
CA LEU A 114 22.94 -6.71 0.42
C LEU A 114 24.35 -6.23 0.02
N ASN A 115 24.43 -5.13 -0.75
CA ASN A 115 25.71 -4.56 -1.17
C ASN A 115 26.53 -3.99 -0.01
N ALA A 116 25.88 -3.46 1.01
CA ALA A 116 26.54 -2.93 2.21
C ALA A 116 26.81 -4.01 3.28
N SER A 117 26.50 -5.29 3.00
CA SER A 117 26.59 -6.38 3.96
C SER A 117 25.82 -6.13 5.27
N ILE A 118 24.73 -5.34 5.19
CA ILE A 118 23.83 -5.11 6.31
C ILE A 118 22.98 -6.37 6.52
N LYS A 119 22.86 -6.81 7.77
CA LYS A 119 22.04 -7.97 8.10
C LYS A 119 20.58 -7.69 7.75
N CYS A 120 20.08 -8.33 6.71
CA CYS A 120 18.68 -8.24 6.26
C CYS A 120 18.20 -9.61 5.77
N GLN A 121 16.89 -9.83 5.84
CA GLN A 121 16.27 -11.03 5.30
C GLN A 121 16.05 -10.85 3.79
N PRO A 122 16.63 -11.73 2.93
CA PRO A 122 16.37 -11.68 1.49
C PRO A 122 14.88 -11.88 1.19
N PHE A 123 14.35 -11.13 0.24
CA PHE A 123 12.95 -11.28 -0.15
C PHE A 123 12.68 -12.65 -0.78
N SER A 124 11.71 -13.34 -0.24
CA SER A 124 11.23 -14.59 -0.82
C SER A 124 10.62 -14.37 -2.21
N VAL A 125 10.53 -15.41 -3.02
CA VAL A 125 9.87 -15.36 -4.33
C VAL A 125 8.41 -14.90 -4.17
N SER A 126 7.72 -15.38 -3.13
CA SER A 126 6.34 -14.99 -2.83
C SER A 126 6.22 -13.49 -2.50
N LEU A 127 7.11 -12.94 -1.69
CA LEU A 127 7.11 -11.52 -1.36
C LEU A 127 7.39 -10.66 -2.60
N ASN A 128 8.37 -11.05 -3.43
CA ASN A 128 8.63 -10.37 -4.69
C ASN A 128 7.40 -10.40 -5.63
N GLY A 129 6.67 -11.51 -5.68
CA GLY A 129 5.43 -11.63 -6.43
C GLY A 129 4.35 -10.67 -5.92
N VAL A 130 4.21 -10.55 -4.61
CA VAL A 130 3.28 -9.60 -3.98
C VAL A 130 3.67 -8.15 -4.31
N LEU A 131 4.94 -7.79 -4.18
CA LEU A 131 5.44 -6.45 -4.52
C LEU A 131 5.18 -6.13 -6.00
N ALA A 132 5.48 -7.07 -6.91
CA ALA A 132 5.21 -6.90 -8.33
C ALA A 132 3.72 -6.71 -8.62
N PHE A 133 2.85 -7.47 -7.96
CA PHE A 133 1.40 -7.29 -8.07
C PHE A 133 0.97 -5.90 -7.61
N PHE A 134 1.42 -5.44 -6.43
CA PHE A 134 1.09 -4.10 -5.94
C PHE A 134 1.57 -3.00 -6.90
N PHE A 135 2.79 -3.14 -7.43
CA PHE A 135 3.35 -2.20 -8.40
C PHE A 135 2.52 -2.13 -9.69
N LEU A 136 2.31 -3.28 -10.34
CA LEU A 136 1.60 -3.36 -11.61
C LEU A 136 0.12 -2.94 -11.46
N PHE A 137 -0.53 -3.37 -10.39
CA PHE A 137 -1.91 -2.96 -10.12
C PHE A 137 -2.01 -1.46 -9.89
N SER A 138 -1.09 -0.87 -9.12
CA SER A 138 -1.10 0.57 -8.84
C SER A 138 -0.85 1.40 -10.10
N ALA A 139 0.06 0.96 -10.98
CA ALA A 139 0.30 1.59 -12.27
C ALA A 139 -0.94 1.51 -13.17
N TRP A 140 -1.54 0.31 -13.29
CA TRP A 140 -2.78 0.12 -14.05
C TRP A 140 -3.94 0.95 -13.49
N ALA A 141 -4.15 0.93 -12.19
CA ALA A 141 -5.24 1.66 -11.54
C ALA A 141 -5.10 3.18 -11.73
N SER A 142 -3.88 3.71 -11.60
CA SER A 142 -3.59 5.13 -11.86
C SER A 142 -3.91 5.52 -13.30
N TRP A 143 -3.46 4.71 -14.25
CA TRP A 143 -3.76 4.92 -15.67
C TRP A 143 -5.27 4.81 -15.95
N TYR A 144 -5.95 3.82 -15.37
CA TYR A 144 -7.37 3.61 -15.54
C TYR A 144 -8.18 4.81 -15.01
N LEU A 145 -7.88 5.30 -13.81
CA LEU A 145 -8.52 6.48 -13.24
C LEU A 145 -8.31 7.72 -14.11
N PHE A 146 -7.10 7.89 -14.67
CA PHE A 146 -6.81 8.97 -15.60
C PHE A 146 -7.67 8.90 -16.87
N LYS A 147 -7.81 7.72 -17.45
CA LYS A 147 -8.68 7.49 -18.64
C LYS A 147 -10.15 7.75 -18.33
N LYS A 148 -10.58 7.52 -17.10
CA LYS A 148 -11.98 7.66 -16.66
C LYS A 148 -12.24 8.94 -15.86
N ARG A 149 -11.32 9.93 -15.90
CA ARG A 149 -11.41 11.15 -15.09
C ARG A 149 -12.73 11.93 -15.27
N ALA A 150 -13.34 11.91 -16.44
CA ALA A 150 -14.62 12.55 -16.70
C ALA A 150 -15.83 11.94 -15.95
N LEU A 151 -15.62 10.83 -15.22
CA LEU A 151 -16.66 10.25 -14.35
C LEU A 151 -16.77 10.95 -12.99
N PHE A 152 -15.76 11.75 -12.63
CA PHE A 152 -15.60 12.34 -11.30
C PHE A 152 -15.93 13.84 -11.23
N ASP A 153 -16.67 14.34 -12.22
CA ASP A 153 -17.08 15.75 -12.29
C ASP A 153 -18.29 16.03 -11.40
#